data_ef98595f13713b1a309c93695b716279
#
_entry.id   ef98595f13713b1a309c93695b716279
#
_cell.length_a   1.000
_cell.length_b   1.000
_cell.length_c   1.000
_cell.angle_alpha   90.00
_cell.angle_beta   90.00
_cell.angle_gamma   90.00
#
_symmetry.space_group_name_H-M   'P 1'
#
loop_
_entity.id
_entity.type
_entity.pdbx_description
1 polymer ?
#
loop_
_entity_poly.entity_id
_entity_poly.type
_entity_poly.pdbx_seq_one_letter_code
_entity_poly.pdbx_strand_id
1 'polypeptide(L)'
;YPSGKEIDQLAHQGEDTYAFPRAMIHEDNFDFSFSGLKSSFINLVHNAQQREEELVLENLAASFQASVVDVLVAKTIRACKNYPVKQLIVAGGVAANQGLRSGLHEAVAKSLPDVQLIFPPFALCGDNAAMIGAAAHVELRKKHFAQMDLNANPSLVFPNKVQA
;
A
#
# COMPACT_ATOMS: atom_id res chain seq x y z
N TYR A 1 -12.95 10.85 2.92
CA TYR A 1 -12.11 10.23 1.88
C TYR A 1 -10.74 10.88 1.62
N PRO A 2 -10.37 12.01 2.22
CA PRO A 2 -9.03 12.61 2.06
C PRO A 2 -8.06 12.30 3.20
N SER A 3 -8.44 11.53 4.21
CA SER A 3 -7.66 11.35 5.46
C SER A 3 -6.26 10.74 5.30
N GLY A 4 -5.98 10.03 4.20
CA GLY A 4 -4.66 9.44 3.97
C GLY A 4 -3.53 10.45 3.87
N LYS A 5 -3.77 11.60 3.23
CA LYS A 5 -2.79 12.69 3.12
C LYS A 5 -2.58 13.39 4.46
N GLU A 6 -3.65 13.59 5.22
CA GLU A 6 -3.60 14.21 6.54
C GLU A 6 -2.85 13.32 7.53
N ILE A 7 -3.15 12.00 7.52
CA ILE A 7 -2.43 11.01 8.34
C ILE A 7 -0.94 11.01 8.00
N ASP A 8 -0.57 11.01 6.72
CA ASP A 8 0.82 11.04 6.28
C ASP A 8 1.54 12.31 6.75
N GLN A 9 0.88 13.47 6.68
CA GLN A 9 1.42 14.75 7.16
C GLN A 9 1.62 14.76 8.68
N LEU A 10 0.65 14.27 9.45
CA LEU A 10 0.76 14.17 10.91
C LEU A 10 1.84 13.16 11.32
N ALA A 11 1.89 12.01 10.65
CA ALA A 11 2.86 10.98 10.93
C ALA A 11 4.32 11.44 10.79
N HIS A 12 4.58 12.39 9.91
CA HIS A 12 5.91 13.00 9.77
C HIS A 12 6.34 13.88 10.96
N GLN A 13 5.40 14.27 11.80
CA GLN A 13 5.64 15.12 12.97
C GLN A 13 5.66 14.32 14.27
N GLY A 14 5.29 13.03 14.21
CA GLY A 14 5.17 12.15 15.36
C GLY A 14 6.17 10.99 15.34
N GLU A 15 6.10 10.19 16.40
CA GLU A 15 6.91 9.01 16.61
C GLU A 15 6.03 7.76 16.78
N ASP A 16 6.51 6.58 16.38
CA ASP A 16 5.82 5.30 16.58
C ASP A 16 5.91 4.86 18.05
N THR A 17 4.96 5.33 18.85
CA THR A 17 4.90 5.07 20.31
C THR A 17 3.71 4.22 20.74
N TYR A 18 2.71 4.04 19.88
CA TYR A 18 1.51 3.23 20.15
C TYR A 18 1.59 1.87 19.47
N ALA A 19 1.39 0.80 20.25
CA ALA A 19 1.47 -0.57 19.77
C ALA A 19 0.25 -0.96 18.90
N PHE A 20 0.34 -0.81 17.59
CA PHE A 20 -0.63 -1.33 16.64
C PHE A 20 -0.21 -2.69 16.06
N PRO A 21 -1.16 -3.57 15.72
CA PRO A 21 -0.85 -4.89 15.17
C PRO A 21 -0.23 -4.78 13.77
N ARG A 22 0.83 -5.56 13.54
CA ARG A 22 1.43 -5.81 12.22
C ARG A 22 0.97 -7.20 11.76
N ALA A 23 -0.30 -7.30 11.39
CA ALA A 23 -0.92 -8.58 11.08
C ALA A 23 -0.17 -9.33 9.97
N MET A 24 0.02 -10.62 10.14
CA MET A 24 0.63 -11.54 9.18
C MET A 24 2.08 -11.22 8.77
N ILE A 25 2.77 -10.27 9.43
CA ILE A 25 4.12 -9.86 9.03
C ILE A 25 5.14 -11.00 9.09
N HIS A 26 4.97 -11.93 10.02
CA HIS A 26 5.86 -13.08 10.23
C HIS A 26 5.40 -14.36 9.55
N GLU A 27 4.18 -14.36 8.98
CA GLU A 27 3.66 -15.53 8.29
C GLU A 27 4.38 -15.76 6.95
N ASP A 28 4.66 -17.01 6.63
CA ASP A 28 5.36 -17.40 5.40
C ASP A 28 4.38 -17.48 4.21
N ASN A 29 3.74 -16.35 3.93
CA ASN A 29 2.89 -16.11 2.78
C ASN A 29 3.01 -14.66 2.31
N PHE A 30 2.37 -14.32 1.20
CA PHE A 30 2.36 -12.95 0.65
C PHE A 30 1.01 -12.24 0.85
N ASP A 31 0.11 -12.82 1.63
CA ASP A 31 -1.19 -12.23 1.91
C ASP A 31 -1.07 -11.07 2.91
N PHE A 32 -1.98 -10.12 2.81
CA PHE A 32 -2.09 -8.98 3.70
C PHE A 32 -3.40 -9.03 4.47
N SER A 33 -3.38 -8.58 5.72
CA SER A 33 -4.58 -8.34 6.50
C SER A 33 -4.45 -7.05 7.30
N PHE A 34 -5.43 -6.18 7.17
CA PHE A 34 -5.54 -4.94 7.93
C PHE A 34 -6.86 -4.87 8.72
N SER A 35 -7.64 -5.97 8.76
CA SER A 35 -8.95 -6.01 9.39
C SER A 35 -8.93 -5.72 10.88
N GLY A 36 -7.91 -6.16 11.60
CA GLY A 36 -7.74 -5.91 13.03
C GLY A 36 -7.21 -4.51 13.37
N LEU A 37 -6.60 -3.82 12.40
CA LEU A 37 -5.94 -2.53 12.64
C LEU A 37 -6.96 -1.43 12.98
N LYS A 38 -8.08 -1.36 12.24
CA LYS A 38 -9.17 -0.41 12.49
C LYS A 38 -9.74 -0.59 13.90
N SER A 39 -10.02 -1.83 14.28
CA SER A 39 -10.57 -2.15 15.61
C SER A 39 -9.59 -1.80 16.72
N SER A 40 -8.30 -2.09 16.52
CA SER A 40 -7.23 -1.73 17.47
C SER A 40 -7.14 -0.22 17.68
N PHE A 41 -7.21 0.56 16.57
CA PHE A 41 -7.23 2.02 16.64
C PHE A 41 -8.43 2.56 17.43
N ILE A 42 -9.64 2.09 17.12
CA ILE A 42 -10.86 2.51 17.79
C ILE A 42 -10.80 2.15 19.29
N ASN A 43 -10.36 0.95 19.62
CA ASN A 43 -10.24 0.51 21.00
C ASN A 43 -9.22 1.34 21.78
N LEU A 44 -8.08 1.68 21.18
CA LEU A 44 -7.07 2.53 21.82
C LEU A 44 -7.64 3.90 22.15
N VAL A 45 -8.30 4.57 21.19
CA VAL A 45 -8.92 5.88 21.41
C VAL A 45 -10.01 5.81 22.47
N HIS A 46 -10.87 4.80 22.43
CA HIS A 46 -11.94 4.63 23.41
C HIS A 46 -11.39 4.37 24.84
N ASN A 47 -10.36 3.53 24.95
CA ASN A 47 -9.74 3.24 26.26
C ASN A 47 -9.04 4.49 26.84
N ALA A 48 -8.37 5.28 26.00
CA ALA A 48 -7.74 6.52 26.43
C ALA A 48 -8.81 7.52 26.94
N GLN A 49 -9.93 7.65 26.22
CA GLN A 49 -11.05 8.49 26.68
C GLN A 49 -11.62 8.06 28.02
N GLN A 50 -11.77 6.74 28.26
CA GLN A 50 -12.27 6.21 29.53
C GLN A 50 -11.31 6.44 30.70
N ARG A 51 -10.01 6.51 30.42
CA ARG A 51 -8.96 6.72 31.43
C ARG A 51 -8.56 8.19 31.57
N GLU A 52 -9.22 9.07 30.83
CA GLU A 52 -8.86 10.50 30.74
C GLU A 52 -7.37 10.71 30.35
N GLU A 53 -6.81 9.77 29.54
CA GLU A 53 -5.46 9.85 29.00
C GLU A 53 -5.44 10.72 27.74
N GLU A 54 -4.52 11.67 27.66
CA GLU A 54 -4.33 12.49 26.48
C GLU A 54 -3.51 11.72 25.42
N LEU A 55 -4.05 11.65 24.20
CA LEU A 55 -3.36 11.05 23.06
C LEU A 55 -2.66 12.14 22.23
N VAL A 56 -1.39 11.92 21.92
CA VAL A 56 -0.64 12.76 20.98
C VAL A 56 -1.02 12.34 19.56
N LEU A 57 -1.72 13.21 18.86
CA LEU A 57 -2.31 12.91 17.55
C LEU A 57 -1.26 12.56 16.49
N GLU A 58 -0.13 13.27 16.49
CA GLU A 58 1.00 13.04 15.60
C GLU A 58 1.60 11.64 15.82
N ASN A 59 1.78 11.25 17.08
CA ASN A 59 2.30 9.92 17.43
C ASN A 59 1.29 8.82 17.08
N LEU A 60 0.01 9.10 17.26
CA LEU A 60 -1.05 8.17 16.88
C LEU A 60 -1.05 7.93 15.37
N ALA A 61 -0.91 9.00 14.57
CA ALA A 61 -0.80 8.91 13.12
C ALA A 61 0.49 8.20 12.69
N ALA A 62 1.63 8.50 13.31
CA ALA A 62 2.91 7.86 13.04
C ALA A 62 2.86 6.35 13.32
N SER A 63 2.33 5.97 14.47
CA SER A 63 2.22 4.56 14.87
C SER A 63 1.25 3.77 13.97
N PHE A 64 0.12 4.38 13.61
CA PHE A 64 -0.83 3.78 12.67
C PHE A 64 -0.18 3.58 11.30
N GLN A 65 0.48 4.61 10.75
CA GLN A 65 1.18 4.54 9.47
C GLN A 65 2.30 3.51 9.51
N ALA A 66 3.13 3.50 10.55
CA ALA A 66 4.22 2.53 10.70
C ALA A 66 3.71 1.09 10.68
N SER A 67 2.58 0.80 11.35
CA SER A 67 2.01 -0.55 11.36
C SER A 67 1.61 -1.06 9.98
N VAL A 68 1.16 -0.18 9.08
CA VAL A 68 0.83 -0.51 7.69
C VAL A 68 2.10 -0.64 6.84
N VAL A 69 2.99 0.34 6.94
CA VAL A 69 4.23 0.42 6.14
C VAL A 69 5.13 -0.78 6.42
N ASP A 70 5.31 -1.15 7.69
CA ASP A 70 6.14 -2.29 8.09
C ASP A 70 5.70 -3.58 7.40
N VAL A 71 4.40 -3.86 7.40
CA VAL A 71 3.84 -5.07 6.76
C VAL A 71 4.03 -5.04 5.26
N LEU A 72 3.74 -3.90 4.62
CA LEU A 72 3.89 -3.74 3.17
C LEU A 72 5.35 -3.90 2.75
N VAL A 73 6.26 -3.21 3.42
CA VAL A 73 7.70 -3.27 3.12
C VAL A 73 8.25 -4.68 3.34
N ALA A 74 8.02 -5.27 4.52
CA ALA A 74 8.56 -6.59 4.85
C ALA A 74 8.13 -7.67 3.84
N LYS A 75 6.82 -7.72 3.51
CA LYS A 75 6.30 -8.72 2.57
C LYS A 75 6.72 -8.45 1.12
N THR A 76 6.82 -7.19 0.70
CA THR A 76 7.34 -6.83 -0.62
C THR A 76 8.80 -7.27 -0.79
N ILE A 77 9.65 -6.98 0.18
CA ILE A 77 11.06 -7.42 0.15
C ILE A 77 11.16 -8.95 0.16
N ARG A 78 10.35 -9.63 0.96
CA ARG A 78 10.28 -11.10 0.96
C ARG A 78 9.87 -11.65 -0.40
N ALA A 79 8.85 -11.07 -1.04
CA ALA A 79 8.41 -11.49 -2.36
C ALA A 79 9.52 -11.31 -3.42
N CYS A 80 10.20 -10.17 -3.43
CA CYS A 80 11.32 -9.93 -4.34
C CYS A 80 12.52 -10.86 -4.14
N LYS A 81 12.75 -11.34 -2.89
CA LYS A 81 13.79 -12.34 -2.61
C LYS A 81 13.38 -13.74 -3.09
N ASN A 82 12.11 -14.09 -2.98
CA ASN A 82 11.59 -15.40 -3.40
C ASN A 82 11.40 -15.49 -4.92
N TYR A 83 11.08 -14.35 -5.54
CA TYR A 83 10.88 -14.23 -6.99
C TYR A 83 11.88 -13.22 -7.54
N PRO A 84 13.04 -13.64 -8.06
CA PRO A 84 14.06 -12.73 -8.55
C PRO A 84 13.52 -11.82 -9.64
N VAL A 85 13.52 -10.51 -9.36
CA VAL A 85 13.01 -9.48 -10.27
C VAL A 85 14.07 -8.44 -10.55
N LYS A 86 14.03 -7.80 -11.73
CA LYS A 86 14.91 -6.69 -12.08
C LYS A 86 14.32 -5.34 -11.68
N GLN A 87 13.00 -5.27 -11.58
CA GLN A 87 12.27 -4.04 -11.28
C GLN A 87 11.15 -4.31 -10.29
N LEU A 88 10.99 -3.40 -9.34
CA LEU A 88 9.85 -3.34 -8.42
C LEU A 88 9.08 -2.06 -8.72
N ILE A 89 7.86 -2.21 -9.20
CA ILE A 89 6.96 -1.09 -9.53
C ILE A 89 5.91 -0.99 -8.42
N VAL A 90 5.80 0.18 -7.79
CA VAL A 90 4.82 0.45 -6.74
C VAL A 90 3.81 1.46 -7.27
N ALA A 91 2.56 1.05 -7.42
CA ALA A 91 1.50 1.85 -8.02
C ALA A 91 0.22 1.83 -7.17
N GLY A 92 -0.76 2.65 -7.54
CA GLY A 92 -2.02 2.81 -6.82
C GLY A 92 -1.99 3.96 -5.81
N GLY A 93 -3.15 4.29 -5.22
CA GLY A 93 -3.31 5.48 -4.35
C GLY A 93 -2.36 5.52 -3.16
N VAL A 94 -2.12 4.37 -2.52
CA VAL A 94 -1.20 4.26 -1.37
C VAL A 94 0.26 4.47 -1.75
N ALA A 95 0.64 4.31 -3.03
CA ALA A 95 1.98 4.64 -3.52
C ALA A 95 2.32 6.15 -3.44
N ALA A 96 1.35 7.01 -3.14
CA ALA A 96 1.57 8.42 -2.83
C ALA A 96 2.02 8.67 -1.38
N ASN A 97 1.87 7.69 -0.48
CA ASN A 97 2.27 7.83 0.92
C ASN A 97 3.79 7.93 1.03
N GLN A 98 4.29 8.97 1.70
CA GLN A 98 5.72 9.25 1.79
C GLN A 98 6.44 8.26 2.72
N GLY A 99 5.80 7.85 3.81
CA GLY A 99 6.35 6.84 4.72
C GLY A 99 6.59 5.51 4.00
N LEU A 100 5.64 5.05 3.16
CA LEU A 100 5.81 3.86 2.34
C LEU A 100 6.95 4.01 1.31
N ARG A 101 7.04 5.16 0.64
CA ARG A 101 8.13 5.42 -0.32
C ARG A 101 9.48 5.37 0.36
N SER A 102 9.64 6.08 1.48
CA SER A 102 10.90 6.10 2.24
C SER A 102 11.27 4.71 2.74
N GLY A 103 10.33 3.99 3.35
CA GLY A 103 10.56 2.63 3.84
C GLY A 103 10.96 1.64 2.74
N LEU A 104 10.34 1.71 1.56
CA LEU A 104 10.72 0.87 0.42
C LEU A 104 12.07 1.28 -0.16
N HIS A 105 12.39 2.58 -0.28
CA HIS A 105 13.69 3.04 -0.74
C HIS A 105 14.82 2.51 0.16
N GLU A 106 14.66 2.64 1.47
CA GLU A 106 15.64 2.15 2.45
C GLU A 106 15.78 0.62 2.40
N ALA A 107 14.67 -0.10 2.41
CA ALA A 107 14.68 -1.56 2.43
C ALA A 107 15.22 -2.17 1.13
N VAL A 108 14.90 -1.59 -0.03
CA VAL A 108 15.42 -2.03 -1.34
C VAL A 108 16.91 -1.74 -1.43
N ALA A 109 17.37 -0.53 -1.08
CA ALA A 109 18.79 -0.18 -1.08
C ALA A 109 19.62 -1.13 -0.21
N LYS A 110 19.09 -1.53 0.96
CA LYS A 110 19.75 -2.42 1.90
C LYS A 110 19.73 -3.89 1.48
N SER A 111 18.63 -4.38 0.91
CA SER A 111 18.38 -5.81 0.74
C SER A 111 18.36 -6.29 -0.70
N LEU A 112 18.21 -5.39 -1.66
CA LEU A 112 17.97 -5.68 -3.08
C LEU A 112 18.67 -4.63 -3.97
N PRO A 113 20.00 -4.42 -3.82
CA PRO A 113 20.72 -3.31 -4.48
C PRO A 113 20.64 -3.36 -6.02
N ASP A 114 20.42 -4.54 -6.60
CA ASP A 114 20.33 -4.73 -8.05
C ASP A 114 18.91 -4.56 -8.60
N VAL A 115 17.91 -4.32 -7.72
CA VAL A 115 16.51 -4.14 -8.12
C VAL A 115 16.20 -2.66 -8.31
N GLN A 116 15.73 -2.30 -9.48
CA GLN A 116 15.28 -0.94 -9.78
C GLN A 116 13.90 -0.70 -9.12
N LEU A 117 13.84 0.19 -8.14
CA LEU A 117 12.58 0.62 -7.54
C LEU A 117 11.97 1.79 -8.33
N ILE A 118 10.72 1.64 -8.74
CA ILE A 118 10.01 2.62 -9.58
C ILE A 118 8.70 3.01 -8.91
N PHE A 119 8.51 4.32 -8.72
CA PHE A 119 7.24 4.93 -8.33
C PHE A 119 6.74 5.85 -9.43
N PRO A 120 5.43 5.90 -9.70
CA PRO A 120 4.87 6.91 -10.59
C PRO A 120 4.97 8.30 -9.94
N PRO A 121 4.91 9.38 -10.74
CA PRO A 121 4.67 10.72 -10.22
C PRO A 121 3.41 10.75 -9.34
N PHE A 122 3.40 11.59 -8.30
CA PHE A 122 2.27 11.68 -7.34
C PHE A 122 0.91 11.87 -8.03
N ALA A 123 0.86 12.69 -9.08
CA ALA A 123 -0.36 12.95 -9.83
C ALA A 123 -0.92 11.71 -10.56
N LEU A 124 -0.11 10.67 -10.75
CA LEU A 124 -0.49 9.42 -11.43
C LEU A 124 -0.65 8.23 -10.47
N CYS A 125 -0.51 8.43 -9.17
CA CYS A 125 -0.72 7.36 -8.19
C CYS A 125 -2.20 6.98 -8.04
N GLY A 126 -3.12 7.96 -8.15
CA GLY A 126 -4.56 7.72 -8.11
C GLY A 126 -5.13 7.36 -9.49
N ASP A 127 -6.44 7.14 -9.51
CA ASP A 127 -7.17 6.85 -10.75
C ASP A 127 -7.04 8.02 -11.72
N ASN A 128 -6.68 7.71 -12.96
CA ASN A 128 -6.51 8.72 -14.00
C ASN A 128 -6.80 8.15 -15.39
N ALA A 129 -7.23 9.01 -16.33
CA ALA A 129 -7.59 8.59 -17.68
C ALA A 129 -6.38 8.11 -18.50
N ALA A 130 -5.16 8.57 -18.17
CA ALA A 130 -3.97 8.18 -18.93
C ALA A 130 -3.65 6.69 -18.77
N MET A 131 -3.85 6.10 -17.56
CA MET A 131 -3.64 4.67 -17.35
C MET A 131 -4.66 3.82 -18.14
N ILE A 132 -5.89 4.28 -18.25
CA ILE A 132 -6.93 3.61 -19.04
C ILE A 132 -6.61 3.72 -20.54
N GLY A 133 -6.19 4.90 -20.99
CA GLY A 133 -5.76 5.09 -22.40
C GLY A 133 -4.55 4.23 -22.76
N ALA A 134 -3.59 4.07 -21.85
CA ALA A 134 -2.43 3.21 -22.06
C ALA A 134 -2.84 1.73 -22.18
N ALA A 135 -3.71 1.25 -21.30
CA ALA A 135 -4.25 -0.11 -21.37
C ALA A 135 -5.07 -0.33 -22.65
N ALA A 136 -5.94 0.60 -23.00
CA ALA A 136 -6.76 0.56 -24.21
C ALA A 136 -5.90 0.54 -25.49
N HIS A 137 -4.76 1.26 -25.52
CA HIS A 137 -3.84 1.25 -26.65
C HIS A 137 -3.30 -0.15 -26.97
N VAL A 138 -2.99 -0.94 -25.93
CA VAL A 138 -2.53 -2.33 -26.11
C VAL A 138 -3.62 -3.19 -26.75
N GLU A 139 -4.86 -3.08 -26.26
CA GLU A 139 -6.00 -3.85 -26.78
C GLU A 139 -6.38 -3.39 -28.22
N LEU A 140 -6.29 -2.09 -28.49
CA LEU A 140 -6.48 -1.53 -29.82
C LEU A 140 -5.49 -2.12 -30.85
N ARG A 141 -4.21 -2.22 -30.49
CA ARG A 141 -3.18 -2.84 -31.34
C ARG A 141 -3.44 -4.32 -31.62
N LYS A 142 -4.02 -5.03 -30.66
CA LYS A 142 -4.44 -6.43 -30.81
C LYS A 142 -5.78 -6.58 -31.56
N LYS A 143 -6.44 -5.46 -31.91
CA LYS A 143 -7.78 -5.41 -32.50
C LYS A 143 -8.86 -6.09 -31.63
N HIS A 144 -8.67 -6.07 -30.31
CA HIS A 144 -9.66 -6.56 -29.36
C HIS A 144 -10.68 -5.46 -29.06
N PHE A 145 -11.84 -5.54 -29.68
CA PHE A 145 -12.93 -4.59 -29.47
C PHE A 145 -14.08 -5.29 -28.75
N ALA A 146 -14.63 -4.60 -27.78
CA ALA A 146 -15.88 -5.01 -27.15
C ALA A 146 -17.07 -4.76 -28.07
N GLN A 147 -18.15 -5.50 -27.85
CA GLN A 147 -19.43 -5.23 -28.49
C GLN A 147 -20.17 -4.10 -27.77
N MET A 148 -21.27 -3.60 -28.39
CA MET A 148 -22.05 -2.49 -27.85
C MET A 148 -22.83 -2.84 -26.58
N ASP A 149 -22.87 -4.11 -26.20
CA ASP A 149 -23.49 -4.64 -24.97
C ASP A 149 -22.52 -4.73 -23.80
N LEU A 150 -21.28 -4.22 -23.95
CA LEU A 150 -20.31 -4.18 -22.87
C LEU A 150 -20.87 -3.46 -21.64
N ASN A 151 -20.84 -4.15 -20.51
CA ASN A 151 -21.24 -3.60 -19.22
C ASN A 151 -20.12 -3.75 -18.18
N ALA A 152 -20.13 -2.88 -17.17
CA ALA A 152 -19.18 -2.97 -16.07
C ALA A 152 -19.45 -4.22 -15.22
N ASN A 153 -18.40 -4.96 -14.90
CA ASN A 153 -18.48 -6.09 -13.98
C ASN A 153 -17.59 -5.81 -12.76
N PRO A 154 -18.15 -5.34 -11.63
CA PRO A 154 -17.37 -5.02 -10.42
C PRO A 154 -16.80 -6.24 -9.71
N SER A 155 -17.29 -7.43 -10.07
CA SER A 155 -16.83 -8.72 -9.51
C SER A 155 -15.87 -9.49 -10.42
N LEU A 156 -15.29 -8.82 -11.42
CA LEU A 156 -14.34 -9.44 -12.32
C LEU A 156 -13.11 -9.91 -11.54
N VAL A 157 -12.89 -11.22 -11.52
CA VAL A 157 -11.76 -11.82 -10.83
C VAL A 157 -10.52 -11.75 -11.72
N PHE A 158 -9.39 -11.43 -11.11
CA PHE A 158 -8.09 -11.49 -11.80
C PHE A 158 -7.87 -12.91 -12.31
N PRO A 159 -7.51 -13.13 -13.57
CA PRO A 159 -7.27 -14.47 -14.07
C PRO A 159 -6.08 -15.09 -13.32
N ASN A 160 -6.36 -16.12 -12.50
CA ASN A 160 -5.35 -16.90 -11.78
C ASN A 160 -4.55 -17.75 -12.76
N LYS A 161 -3.76 -17.15 -13.64
CA LYS A 161 -2.78 -17.87 -14.47
C LYS A 161 -1.54 -17.02 -14.67
N VAL A 162 -0.71 -16.96 -13.64
CA VAL A 162 0.73 -16.97 -13.86
C VAL A 162 1.11 -18.47 -13.77
N GLN A 163 0.98 -19.19 -14.87
CA GLN A 163 1.78 -20.40 -15.05
C GLN A 163 3.20 -19.91 -15.33
N ALA A 164 4.09 -20.19 -14.38
CA ALA A 164 5.52 -20.01 -14.55
C ALA A 164 6.06 -20.93 -15.64
#